data_5c4faee358211b8701505fb43a83d5b1
#
_entry.id   5c4faee358211b8701505fb43a83d5b1
#
_cell.length_a   1.000
_cell.length_b   1.000
_cell.length_c   1.000
_cell.angle_alpha   90.00
_cell.angle_beta   90.00
_cell.angle_gamma   90.00
#
_symmetry.space_group_name_H-M   'P 1'
#
loop_
_entity.id
_entity.type
_entity.pdbx_description
1 polymer ?
#
loop_
_entity_poly.entity_id
_entity_poly.type
_entity_poly.pdbx_seq_one_letter_code
_entity_poly.pdbx_strand_id
1 'polypeptide(L)'
;AYVDCSDTTPGSGSEGPANSLQFVTESGGGTTGSAYLTYYTASTYSYHPNTMVLSGNLTVTGTVSASVFTVKNIIHIDATGSTYFGDTSDDEHIRTGSLVVTRGAVNPTSYTLSASVLQGRVSVRSFSGRYSKVTATSYVIGVEEYIVAASASANQTFYLPTASVVGAGGFLIIKDQYAQRASTSVYVSASSHGHQRVDDGAYYEITGTMSSLNLYSDGTHWFII
;
A
#
# COMPACT_ATOMS: atom_id res chain seq x y z
N ALA A 1 -22.47 -27.69 31.69
CA ALA A 1 -23.79 -28.22 32.09
C ALA A 1 -24.32 -29.02 30.91
N TYR A 2 -24.61 -30.29 31.13
CA TYR A 2 -25.34 -31.11 30.14
C TYR A 2 -26.81 -30.72 30.21
N VAL A 3 -27.39 -30.36 29.09
CA VAL A 3 -28.85 -30.26 28.98
C VAL A 3 -29.34 -31.67 28.82
N ASP A 4 -29.99 -32.21 29.84
CA ASP A 4 -30.66 -33.50 29.77
C ASP A 4 -31.93 -33.32 28.93
N CYS A 5 -31.93 -33.86 27.73
CA CYS A 5 -33.09 -33.81 26.84
C CYS A 5 -34.20 -34.83 27.24
N SER A 6 -34.06 -35.51 28.37
CA SER A 6 -35.05 -36.46 28.87
C SER A 6 -36.03 -35.86 29.92
N ASP A 7 -35.88 -34.61 30.25
CA ASP A 7 -36.82 -33.95 31.19
C ASP A 7 -38.15 -33.66 30.49
N THR A 8 -39.09 -34.59 30.69
CA THR A 8 -40.48 -34.48 30.22
C THR A 8 -41.38 -33.74 31.18
N THR A 9 -40.83 -32.86 32.01
CA THR A 9 -41.63 -32.04 32.93
C THR A 9 -42.50 -31.07 32.11
N PRO A 10 -43.85 -31.13 32.23
CA PRO A 10 -44.71 -30.16 31.55
C PRO A 10 -44.44 -28.76 32.08
N GLY A 11 -43.77 -27.94 31.31
CA GLY A 11 -43.50 -26.54 31.69
C GLY A 11 -42.15 -26.00 31.26
N SER A 12 -41.18 -26.84 30.84
CA SER A 12 -39.87 -26.40 30.33
C SER A 12 -39.80 -26.47 28.78
N GLY A 13 -40.85 -26.02 28.14
CA GLY A 13 -40.79 -25.85 26.69
C GLY A 13 -39.76 -24.82 26.30
N SER A 14 -38.97 -25.12 25.28
CA SER A 14 -38.11 -24.09 24.69
C SER A 14 -39.00 -22.93 24.20
N GLU A 15 -38.84 -21.76 24.79
CA GLU A 15 -39.57 -20.57 24.36
C GLU A 15 -38.82 -19.85 23.25
N GLY A 16 -39.54 -19.25 22.32
CA GLY A 16 -39.02 -18.47 21.21
C GLY A 16 -39.38 -19.04 19.83
N PRO A 17 -39.00 -18.31 18.78
CA PRO A 17 -39.26 -18.72 17.39
C PRO A 17 -38.63 -20.08 17.04
N ALA A 18 -39.26 -20.80 16.12
CA ALA A 18 -38.67 -22.03 15.57
C ALA A 18 -37.22 -21.76 15.08
N ASN A 19 -36.34 -22.72 15.34
CA ASN A 19 -34.88 -22.65 15.04
C ASN A 19 -34.08 -21.64 15.84
N SER A 20 -34.64 -20.97 16.85
CA SER A 20 -33.85 -20.05 17.70
C SER A 20 -32.89 -20.82 18.60
N LEU A 21 -31.70 -20.25 18.81
CA LEU A 21 -30.80 -20.74 19.85
C LEU A 21 -31.32 -20.31 21.22
N GLN A 22 -31.26 -21.27 22.15
CA GLN A 22 -31.77 -21.08 23.52
C GLN A 22 -30.69 -20.46 24.41
N PHE A 23 -31.09 -19.47 25.19
CA PHE A 23 -30.26 -18.81 26.21
C PHE A 23 -30.89 -18.99 27.59
N VAL A 24 -30.07 -19.17 28.60
CA VAL A 24 -30.52 -19.16 29.97
C VAL A 24 -30.86 -17.72 30.38
N THR A 25 -32.05 -17.49 30.92
CA THR A 25 -32.45 -16.17 31.42
C THR A 25 -31.82 -15.92 32.80
N GLU A 26 -31.42 -14.67 33.05
CA GLU A 26 -30.73 -14.26 34.30
C GLU A 26 -31.56 -14.48 35.58
N SER A 27 -32.86 -14.59 35.48
CA SER A 27 -33.77 -14.53 36.64
C SER A 27 -34.56 -15.79 36.91
N GLY A 28 -33.99 -16.99 36.81
CA GLY A 28 -34.73 -18.14 37.36
C GLY A 28 -34.70 -19.44 36.61
N GLY A 29 -33.69 -19.71 35.85
CA GLY A 29 -33.46 -21.04 35.27
C GLY A 29 -34.36 -21.39 34.07
N GLY A 30 -35.09 -20.45 33.54
CA GLY A 30 -35.81 -20.62 32.23
C GLY A 30 -34.89 -20.44 31.03
N THR A 31 -35.22 -20.99 29.90
CA THR A 31 -34.56 -20.76 28.63
C THR A 31 -35.46 -19.93 27.72
N THR A 32 -34.87 -19.04 26.95
CA THR A 32 -35.57 -18.27 25.93
C THR A 32 -34.82 -18.32 24.61
N GLY A 33 -35.55 -18.31 23.51
CA GLY A 33 -34.95 -18.26 22.17
C GLY A 33 -34.86 -16.81 21.63
N SER A 34 -33.77 -16.51 20.99
CA SER A 34 -33.63 -15.22 20.31
C SER A 34 -34.22 -15.27 18.93
N ALA A 35 -35.06 -14.30 18.57
CA ALA A 35 -35.49 -14.06 17.20
C ALA A 35 -34.35 -13.62 16.27
N TYR A 36 -33.24 -13.15 16.84
CA TYR A 36 -32.12 -12.59 16.11
C TYR A 36 -30.95 -13.58 15.93
N LEU A 37 -30.97 -14.73 16.61
CA LEU A 37 -29.96 -15.78 16.46
C LEU A 37 -30.65 -17.12 16.24
N THR A 38 -30.60 -17.58 15.00
CA THR A 38 -31.32 -18.77 14.56
C THR A 38 -30.39 -19.76 13.87
N TYR A 39 -30.73 -21.02 13.92
CA TYR A 39 -30.00 -22.10 13.23
C TYR A 39 -30.95 -22.92 12.35
N TYR A 40 -30.62 -23.00 11.08
CA TYR A 40 -31.40 -23.72 10.08
C TYR A 40 -30.72 -25.05 9.74
N THR A 41 -31.38 -26.16 10.06
CA THR A 41 -30.90 -27.51 9.74
C THR A 41 -31.22 -27.92 8.30
N ALA A 42 -32.27 -27.37 7.72
CA ALA A 42 -32.72 -27.63 6.35
C ALA A 42 -32.61 -26.37 5.49
N SER A 43 -32.53 -26.55 4.17
CA SER A 43 -32.60 -25.45 3.23
C SER A 43 -33.92 -24.71 3.32
N THR A 44 -33.86 -23.39 3.36
CA THR A 44 -34.99 -22.49 3.21
C THR A 44 -34.79 -21.65 1.95
N TYR A 45 -35.77 -20.82 1.57
CA TYR A 45 -35.62 -19.90 0.41
C TYR A 45 -34.43 -18.96 0.48
N SER A 46 -33.92 -18.69 1.67
CA SER A 46 -32.86 -17.70 1.90
C SER A 46 -31.54 -18.28 2.40
N TYR A 47 -31.56 -19.50 2.95
CA TYR A 47 -30.41 -20.09 3.64
C TYR A 47 -30.14 -21.52 3.25
N HIS A 48 -28.89 -21.89 3.15
CA HIS A 48 -28.47 -23.29 2.99
C HIS A 48 -28.67 -24.08 4.28
N PRO A 49 -28.68 -25.40 4.24
CA PRO A 49 -28.77 -26.24 5.45
C PRO A 49 -27.53 -26.01 6.34
N ASN A 50 -27.71 -26.17 7.64
CA ASN A 50 -26.69 -25.99 8.66
C ASN A 50 -26.13 -24.54 8.73
N THR A 51 -27.01 -23.55 8.55
CA THR A 51 -26.67 -22.15 8.60
C THR A 51 -27.11 -21.49 9.92
N MET A 52 -26.17 -20.84 10.60
CA MET A 52 -26.46 -19.94 11.70
C MET A 52 -26.65 -18.50 11.18
N VAL A 53 -27.73 -17.86 11.56
CA VAL A 53 -28.05 -16.49 11.18
C VAL A 53 -28.12 -15.61 12.42
N LEU A 54 -27.28 -14.59 12.45
CA LEU A 54 -27.33 -13.49 13.41
C LEU A 54 -27.85 -12.23 12.71
N SER A 55 -29.03 -11.79 13.11
CA SER A 55 -29.61 -10.53 12.65
C SER A 55 -29.32 -9.43 13.67
N GLY A 56 -28.07 -8.93 13.69
CA GLY A 56 -27.60 -7.95 14.65
C GLY A 56 -26.10 -7.80 14.63
N ASN A 57 -25.53 -7.31 15.71
CA ASN A 57 -24.11 -7.08 15.87
C ASN A 57 -23.43 -8.31 16.48
N LEU A 58 -22.25 -8.66 15.98
CA LEU A 58 -21.35 -9.66 16.53
C LEU A 58 -20.08 -8.97 17.05
N THR A 59 -19.81 -9.11 18.34
CA THR A 59 -18.51 -8.71 18.93
C THR A 59 -17.74 -9.97 19.26
N VAL A 60 -16.55 -10.12 18.66
CA VAL A 60 -15.62 -11.21 18.92
C VAL A 60 -14.38 -10.63 19.57
N THR A 61 -14.08 -11.05 20.81
CA THR A 61 -12.87 -10.61 21.53
C THR A 61 -11.65 -11.49 21.28
N GLY A 62 -11.82 -12.54 20.51
CA GLY A 62 -10.78 -13.49 20.11
C GLY A 62 -10.65 -13.60 18.60
N THR A 63 -10.32 -14.77 18.11
CA THR A 63 -10.08 -15.05 16.71
C THR A 63 -11.35 -15.55 16.01
N VAL A 64 -11.57 -15.10 14.78
CA VAL A 64 -12.52 -15.69 13.84
C VAL A 64 -11.73 -16.48 12.80
N SER A 65 -11.98 -17.79 12.71
CA SER A 65 -11.42 -18.68 11.70
C SER A 65 -12.53 -19.22 10.81
N ALA A 66 -12.42 -19.03 9.52
CA ALA A 66 -13.39 -19.50 8.54
C ALA A 66 -12.69 -19.94 7.26
N SER A 67 -13.17 -21.03 6.64
CA SER A 67 -12.65 -21.46 5.34
C SER A 67 -13.00 -20.48 4.23
N VAL A 68 -14.14 -19.79 4.34
CA VAL A 68 -14.57 -18.74 3.43
C VAL A 68 -15.12 -17.59 4.26
N PHE A 69 -14.64 -16.39 4.00
CA PHE A 69 -15.10 -15.18 4.66
C PHE A 69 -15.61 -14.20 3.61
N THR A 70 -16.93 -14.02 3.53
CA THR A 70 -17.58 -13.11 2.59
C THR A 70 -18.16 -11.91 3.33
N VAL A 71 -17.74 -10.71 2.95
CA VAL A 71 -18.22 -9.46 3.53
C VAL A 71 -18.81 -8.57 2.44
N LYS A 72 -20.03 -8.12 2.64
CA LYS A 72 -20.72 -7.22 1.71
C LYS A 72 -20.21 -5.77 1.80
N ASN A 73 -19.87 -5.33 3.00
CA ASN A 73 -19.39 -3.97 3.25
C ASN A 73 -18.41 -3.97 4.42
N ILE A 74 -17.19 -3.47 4.18
CA ILE A 74 -16.19 -3.22 5.20
C ILE A 74 -16.05 -1.71 5.33
N ILE A 75 -16.48 -1.17 6.47
CA ILE A 75 -16.42 0.28 6.72
C ILE A 75 -15.04 0.65 7.27
N HIS A 76 -14.50 -0.15 8.20
CA HIS A 76 -13.23 0.13 8.85
C HIS A 76 -12.54 -1.16 9.30
N ILE A 77 -11.24 -1.24 9.06
CA ILE A 77 -10.37 -2.24 9.66
C ILE A 77 -9.32 -1.46 10.45
N ASP A 78 -9.40 -1.50 11.77
CA ASP A 78 -8.40 -0.93 12.65
C ASP A 78 -7.43 -2.03 13.06
N ALA A 79 -6.30 -2.09 12.35
CA ALA A 79 -5.28 -3.11 12.58
C ALA A 79 -4.00 -2.44 13.08
N THR A 80 -3.58 -2.80 14.28
CA THR A 80 -2.23 -2.51 14.78
C THR A 80 -1.32 -3.67 14.41
N GLY A 81 -0.28 -3.40 13.63
CA GLY A 81 0.65 -4.43 13.14
C GLY A 81 0.47 -4.77 11.67
N SER A 82 0.88 -5.97 11.27
CA SER A 82 0.86 -6.42 9.88
C SER A 82 -0.46 -7.09 9.53
N THR A 83 -0.98 -6.78 8.35
CA THR A 83 -2.11 -7.49 7.73
C THR A 83 -1.59 -8.31 6.56
N TYR A 84 -1.86 -9.61 6.55
CA TYR A 84 -1.44 -10.53 5.49
C TYR A 84 -2.66 -10.94 4.67
N PHE A 85 -2.50 -10.90 3.34
CA PHE A 85 -3.45 -11.39 2.37
C PHE A 85 -2.75 -12.44 1.51
N GLY A 86 -3.24 -13.68 1.56
CA GLY A 86 -2.65 -14.82 0.87
C GLY A 86 -1.47 -15.44 1.63
N ASP A 87 -1.20 -16.72 1.37
CA ASP A 87 -0.13 -17.51 1.97
C ASP A 87 0.70 -18.29 0.92
N THR A 88 0.24 -18.32 -0.32
CA THR A 88 0.90 -19.01 -1.44
C THR A 88 1.07 -18.07 -2.65
N SER A 89 1.92 -18.49 -3.61
CA SER A 89 2.26 -17.67 -4.78
C SER A 89 1.16 -17.57 -5.84
N ASP A 90 0.11 -18.33 -5.71
CA ASP A 90 -1.08 -18.34 -6.58
C ASP A 90 -2.25 -17.51 -6.03
N ASP A 91 -2.07 -16.92 -4.85
CA ASP A 91 -3.06 -16.01 -4.29
C ASP A 91 -3.14 -14.71 -5.08
N GLU A 92 -4.35 -14.31 -5.38
CA GLU A 92 -4.63 -13.09 -6.11
C GLU A 92 -5.45 -12.11 -5.26
N HIS A 93 -4.97 -10.87 -5.15
CA HIS A 93 -5.70 -9.80 -4.50
C HIS A 93 -6.26 -8.82 -5.52
N ILE A 94 -7.54 -9.00 -5.88
CA ILE A 94 -8.24 -8.17 -6.86
C ILE A 94 -8.93 -7.01 -6.16
N ARG A 95 -8.64 -5.80 -6.61
CA ARG A 95 -9.29 -4.58 -6.15
C ARG A 95 -9.87 -3.80 -7.31
N THR A 96 -11.19 -3.56 -7.28
CA THR A 96 -11.87 -2.62 -8.18
C THR A 96 -12.08 -1.29 -7.46
N GLY A 97 -11.78 -0.18 -8.11
CA GLY A 97 -11.82 1.15 -7.51
C GLY A 97 -10.44 1.69 -7.14
N SER A 98 -10.41 2.80 -6.41
CA SER A 98 -9.16 3.46 -6.03
C SER A 98 -8.49 2.77 -4.85
N LEU A 99 -7.19 2.58 -4.94
CA LEU A 99 -6.32 2.23 -3.81
C LEU A 99 -5.57 3.50 -3.38
N VAL A 100 -5.82 3.95 -2.16
CA VAL A 100 -5.10 5.07 -1.56
C VAL A 100 -4.21 4.51 -0.45
N VAL A 101 -2.90 4.66 -0.62
CA VAL A 101 -1.91 4.25 0.37
C VAL A 101 -1.30 5.53 0.96
N THR A 102 -1.52 5.76 2.25
CA THR A 102 -1.01 6.95 2.95
C THR A 102 -0.18 6.54 4.16
N ARG A 103 0.88 7.27 4.41
CA ARG A 103 1.72 7.09 5.60
C ARG A 103 1.24 8.04 6.70
N GLY A 104 0.35 7.55 7.59
CA GLY A 104 -0.04 8.27 8.81
C GLY A 104 -0.77 9.60 8.59
N ALA A 105 -1.48 10.05 9.59
CA ALA A 105 -2.34 11.23 9.52
C ALA A 105 -1.61 12.59 9.61
N VAL A 106 -0.28 12.63 9.73
CA VAL A 106 0.41 13.86 10.21
C VAL A 106 1.21 14.58 9.13
N ASN A 107 1.53 13.96 8.00
CA ASN A 107 2.14 14.69 6.89
C ASN A 107 2.04 13.90 5.57
N PRO A 108 1.22 14.35 4.61
CA PRO A 108 0.98 13.62 3.36
C PRO A 108 2.11 13.76 2.33
N THR A 109 3.31 14.17 2.72
CA THR A 109 4.38 14.45 1.76
C THR A 109 5.16 13.22 1.29
N SER A 110 4.91 12.05 1.83
CA SER A 110 5.50 10.82 1.29
C SER A 110 4.49 9.66 1.33
N TYR A 111 4.14 9.19 0.16
CA TYR A 111 3.40 7.94 -0.05
C TYR A 111 4.42 6.87 -0.38
N THR A 112 4.39 5.75 0.32
CA THR A 112 5.29 4.65 0.00
C THR A 112 4.45 3.41 -0.32
N LEU A 113 4.40 3.05 -1.58
CA LEU A 113 4.08 1.69 -2.00
C LEU A 113 5.42 0.98 -2.15
N SER A 114 5.82 0.24 -1.12
CA SER A 114 7.06 -0.53 -1.14
C SER A 114 6.72 -1.99 -1.40
N ALA A 115 7.25 -2.53 -2.48
CA ALA A 115 7.28 -3.95 -2.73
C ALA A 115 8.75 -4.38 -2.83
N SER A 116 9.16 -5.43 -2.14
CA SER A 116 10.51 -5.97 -2.26
C SER A 116 10.80 -6.49 -3.67
N VAL A 117 9.78 -6.93 -4.38
CA VAL A 117 9.83 -7.31 -5.80
C VAL A 117 8.48 -7.00 -6.44
N LEU A 118 8.48 -6.18 -7.51
CA LEU A 118 7.38 -6.09 -8.45
C LEU A 118 7.74 -7.01 -9.63
N GLN A 119 7.29 -8.25 -9.58
CA GLN A 119 7.46 -9.18 -10.70
C GLN A 119 6.37 -8.95 -11.73
N GLY A 120 6.79 -8.84 -13.00
CA GLY A 120 5.88 -8.65 -14.11
C GLY A 120 5.86 -7.22 -14.64
N ARG A 121 4.76 -6.85 -15.27
CA ARG A 121 4.59 -5.58 -15.97
C ARG A 121 3.79 -4.60 -15.13
N VAL A 122 4.39 -3.46 -14.80
CA VAL A 122 3.66 -2.31 -14.24
C VAL A 122 3.15 -1.46 -15.41
N SER A 123 1.84 -1.35 -15.56
CA SER A 123 1.20 -0.50 -16.57
C SER A 123 0.52 0.68 -15.87
N VAL A 124 0.98 1.88 -16.18
CA VAL A 124 0.41 3.12 -15.64
C VAL A 124 0.01 4.03 -16.81
N ARG A 125 -1.12 4.72 -16.68
CA ARG A 125 -1.53 5.72 -17.69
C ARG A 125 -0.66 6.97 -17.64
N SER A 126 -0.21 7.33 -16.46
CA SER A 126 0.59 8.53 -16.21
C SER A 126 1.50 8.26 -15.04
N PHE A 127 2.78 8.61 -15.19
CA PHE A 127 3.77 8.60 -14.13
C PHE A 127 4.21 10.03 -13.87
N SER A 128 4.15 10.48 -12.60
CA SER A 128 4.66 11.78 -12.17
C SER A 128 5.74 11.54 -11.14
N GLY A 129 6.98 11.84 -11.50
CA GLY A 129 8.12 11.86 -10.58
C GLY A 129 8.28 13.21 -9.90
N ARG A 130 9.03 13.25 -8.82
CA ARG A 130 9.33 14.49 -8.11
C ARG A 130 10.13 15.44 -9.02
N TYR A 131 9.65 16.68 -9.15
CA TYR A 131 10.27 17.73 -9.91
C TYR A 131 10.86 18.79 -8.97
N SER A 132 12.13 19.17 -9.22
CA SER A 132 12.83 20.21 -8.47
C SER A 132 13.41 21.25 -9.41
N LYS A 133 12.99 22.52 -9.27
CA LYS A 133 13.56 23.64 -9.99
C LYS A 133 14.67 24.29 -9.15
N VAL A 134 15.90 24.30 -9.68
CA VAL A 134 17.09 24.73 -8.97
C VAL A 134 17.62 26.03 -9.57
N THR A 135 17.73 27.06 -8.74
CA THR A 135 18.33 28.36 -9.09
C THR A 135 19.70 28.60 -8.44
N ALA A 136 20.10 27.70 -7.52
CA ALA A 136 21.44 27.76 -6.91
C ALA A 136 22.50 27.28 -7.91
N THR A 137 23.71 27.81 -7.78
CA THR A 137 24.87 27.47 -8.64
C THR A 137 25.46 26.09 -8.30
N SER A 138 25.17 25.57 -7.11
CA SER A 138 25.57 24.24 -6.63
C SER A 138 24.38 23.56 -5.98
N TYR A 139 24.14 22.28 -6.30
CA TYR A 139 23.02 21.53 -5.75
C TYR A 139 23.34 20.05 -5.63
N VAL A 140 23.05 19.49 -4.46
CA VAL A 140 23.12 18.03 -4.22
C VAL A 140 21.74 17.45 -4.45
N ILE A 141 21.64 16.57 -5.44
CA ILE A 141 20.38 15.93 -5.83
C ILE A 141 20.01 14.87 -4.77
N GLY A 142 18.77 14.94 -4.29
CA GLY A 142 18.22 13.95 -3.36
C GLY A 142 17.85 12.65 -4.06
N VAL A 143 17.83 11.54 -3.30
CA VAL A 143 17.51 10.21 -3.83
C VAL A 143 16.05 10.06 -4.29
N GLU A 144 15.18 10.97 -3.87
CA GLU A 144 13.76 10.95 -4.23
C GLU A 144 13.44 11.82 -5.46
N GLU A 145 14.43 12.52 -6.02
CA GLU A 145 14.22 13.41 -7.15
C GLU A 145 14.28 12.63 -8.45
N TYR A 146 13.35 12.94 -9.35
CA TYR A 146 13.26 12.30 -10.65
C TYR A 146 13.60 13.26 -11.80
N ILE A 147 13.12 14.50 -11.71
CA ILE A 147 13.43 15.56 -12.68
C ILE A 147 14.00 16.76 -11.94
N VAL A 148 15.22 17.14 -12.28
CA VAL A 148 15.90 18.31 -11.74
C VAL A 148 16.12 19.33 -12.85
N ALA A 149 15.58 20.53 -12.67
CA ALA A 149 15.66 21.59 -13.65
C ALA A 149 16.73 22.62 -13.27
N ALA A 150 17.75 22.76 -14.09
CA ALA A 150 18.74 23.82 -14.02
C ALA A 150 18.13 25.14 -14.50
N SER A 151 18.06 26.16 -13.64
CA SER A 151 17.36 27.40 -13.92
C SER A 151 18.12 28.66 -13.48
N ALA A 152 19.43 28.56 -13.24
CA ALA A 152 20.26 29.75 -12.95
C ALA A 152 20.84 30.35 -14.23
N SER A 153 21.10 31.66 -14.20
CA SER A 153 21.79 32.38 -15.26
C SER A 153 23.31 32.22 -15.24
N ALA A 154 23.86 31.58 -14.22
CA ALA A 154 25.27 31.26 -14.05
C ALA A 154 25.55 29.77 -14.29
N ASN A 155 26.85 29.41 -14.27
CA ASN A 155 27.21 27.97 -14.26
C ASN A 155 26.56 27.26 -13.07
N GLN A 156 26.04 26.08 -13.31
CA GLN A 156 25.45 25.23 -12.26
C GLN A 156 26.17 23.90 -12.20
N THR A 157 26.40 23.43 -10.98
CA THR A 157 26.95 22.10 -10.74
C THR A 157 25.94 21.29 -9.92
N PHE A 158 25.54 20.16 -10.46
CA PHE A 158 24.69 19.17 -9.81
C PHE A 158 25.53 17.99 -9.36
N TYR A 159 25.40 17.63 -8.09
CA TYR A 159 26.04 16.46 -7.53
C TYR A 159 25.01 15.33 -7.45
N LEU A 160 25.30 14.23 -8.12
CA LEU A 160 24.42 13.04 -8.15
C LEU A 160 24.34 12.40 -6.76
N PRO A 161 23.20 11.83 -6.40
CA PRO A 161 23.09 11.00 -5.21
C PRO A 161 23.94 9.73 -5.35
N THR A 162 24.24 9.09 -4.23
CA THR A 162 25.01 7.85 -4.20
C THR A 162 24.27 6.75 -4.95
N ALA A 163 24.86 6.19 -6.00
CA ALA A 163 24.24 5.17 -6.85
C ALA A 163 23.77 3.94 -6.04
N SER A 164 24.54 3.52 -5.02
CA SER A 164 24.18 2.41 -4.16
C SER A 164 22.97 2.70 -3.25
N VAL A 165 22.68 3.97 -2.96
CA VAL A 165 21.50 4.37 -2.18
C VAL A 165 20.26 4.46 -3.09
N VAL A 166 20.44 4.95 -4.31
CA VAL A 166 19.38 4.96 -5.32
C VAL A 166 19.01 3.54 -5.78
N GLY A 167 20.02 2.67 -5.87
CA GLY A 167 19.87 1.30 -6.33
C GLY A 167 19.93 1.14 -7.86
N ALA A 168 20.04 -0.11 -8.28
CA ALA A 168 20.05 -0.45 -9.70
C ALA A 168 18.68 -0.20 -10.34
N GLY A 169 18.67 0.42 -11.51
CA GLY A 169 17.45 0.80 -12.23
C GLY A 169 16.85 2.14 -11.80
N GLY A 170 17.49 2.89 -10.90
CA GLY A 170 17.07 4.23 -10.57
C GLY A 170 17.29 5.21 -11.73
N PHE A 171 16.31 6.07 -12.00
CA PHE A 171 16.33 7.04 -13.11
C PHE A 171 16.37 8.47 -12.60
N LEU A 172 17.09 9.33 -13.33
CA LEU A 172 17.19 10.75 -13.07
C LEU A 172 17.27 11.53 -14.38
N ILE A 173 16.54 12.63 -14.48
CA ILE A 173 16.56 13.54 -15.62
C ILE A 173 17.06 14.91 -15.11
N ILE A 174 18.13 15.42 -15.71
CA ILE A 174 18.59 16.79 -15.48
C ILE A 174 18.32 17.60 -16.72
N LYS A 175 17.49 18.63 -16.59
CA LYS A 175 17.01 19.46 -17.70
C LYS A 175 17.50 20.88 -17.55
N ASP A 176 18.24 21.40 -18.52
CA ASP A 176 18.47 22.83 -18.60
C ASP A 176 17.18 23.54 -19.01
N GLN A 177 16.64 24.35 -18.13
CA GLN A 177 15.43 25.16 -18.37
C GLN A 177 15.72 26.66 -18.47
N TYR A 178 16.99 27.05 -18.54
CA TYR A 178 17.35 28.46 -18.70
C TYR A 178 17.54 28.80 -20.18
N ALA A 179 16.52 29.41 -20.77
CA ALA A 179 16.46 29.66 -22.22
C ALA A 179 17.54 30.59 -22.77
N GLN A 180 18.23 31.38 -21.94
CA GLN A 180 19.24 32.36 -22.35
C GLN A 180 20.66 31.94 -21.97
N ARG A 181 20.94 30.66 -21.86
CA ARG A 181 22.26 30.14 -21.54
C ARG A 181 23.18 30.20 -22.77
N ALA A 182 23.85 31.34 -22.96
CA ALA A 182 24.74 31.56 -24.11
C ALA A 182 26.23 31.30 -23.79
N SER A 183 26.63 31.43 -22.52
CA SER A 183 28.04 31.36 -22.11
C SER A 183 28.25 30.66 -20.77
N THR A 184 27.26 29.97 -20.26
CA THR A 184 27.30 29.23 -19.00
C THR A 184 26.96 27.77 -19.21
N SER A 185 27.50 26.92 -18.35
CA SER A 185 27.38 25.46 -18.49
C SER A 185 26.66 24.82 -17.30
N VAL A 186 26.05 23.69 -17.53
CA VAL A 186 25.52 22.81 -16.49
C VAL A 186 26.42 21.59 -16.37
N TYR A 187 27.03 21.43 -15.23
CA TYR A 187 27.89 20.30 -14.91
C TYR A 187 27.13 19.30 -14.03
N VAL A 188 27.26 18.03 -14.32
CA VAL A 188 26.71 16.93 -13.54
C VAL A 188 27.87 16.10 -13.05
N SER A 189 28.07 16.04 -11.75
CA SER A 189 29.21 15.40 -11.11
C SER A 189 28.79 14.25 -10.21
N ALA A 190 29.48 13.13 -10.33
CA ALA A 190 29.37 12.00 -9.41
C ALA A 190 30.40 12.07 -8.27
N SER A 191 31.30 13.04 -8.27
CA SER A 191 32.53 13.04 -7.47
C SER A 191 32.36 13.35 -5.97
N SER A 192 31.16 13.72 -5.50
CA SER A 192 30.96 13.97 -4.06
C SER A 192 30.99 12.68 -3.21
N HIS A 193 31.03 11.50 -3.83
CA HIS A 193 30.87 10.20 -3.18
C HIS A 193 31.94 9.18 -3.65
N GLY A 194 33.19 9.59 -3.66
CA GLY A 194 34.31 8.67 -3.88
C GLY A 194 34.47 8.19 -5.32
N HIS A 195 34.36 6.90 -5.58
CA HIS A 195 34.69 6.30 -6.88
C HIS A 195 33.54 6.26 -7.90
N GLN A 196 32.42 6.93 -7.64
CA GLN A 196 31.31 6.95 -8.58
C GLN A 196 31.67 7.74 -9.85
N ARG A 197 31.07 7.32 -10.97
CA ARG A 197 31.29 7.92 -12.28
C ARG A 197 29.98 8.15 -12.99
N VAL A 198 30.01 9.07 -13.96
CA VAL A 198 28.98 9.21 -15.01
C VAL A 198 29.59 8.64 -16.26
N ASP A 199 29.13 7.49 -16.73
CA ASP A 199 29.87 6.62 -17.62
C ASP A 199 31.30 6.37 -17.08
N ASP A 200 32.34 6.72 -17.82
CA ASP A 200 33.72 6.61 -17.36
C ASP A 200 34.28 7.94 -16.79
N GLY A 201 33.49 9.01 -16.78
CA GLY A 201 33.88 10.35 -16.38
C GLY A 201 33.58 10.71 -14.92
N ALA A 202 34.34 11.63 -14.35
CA ALA A 202 34.02 12.21 -13.04
C ALA A 202 32.86 13.21 -13.11
N TYR A 203 32.65 13.81 -14.25
CA TYR A 203 31.55 14.73 -14.51
C TYR A 203 31.15 14.69 -15.97
N TYR A 204 29.96 15.20 -16.27
CA TYR A 204 29.44 15.43 -17.61
C TYR A 204 28.95 16.86 -17.74
N GLU A 205 29.22 17.50 -18.88
CA GLU A 205 28.76 18.85 -19.17
C GLU A 205 27.55 18.76 -20.14
N ILE A 206 26.43 19.30 -19.71
CA ILE A 206 25.25 19.43 -20.57
C ILE A 206 25.51 20.60 -21.49
N THR A 207 25.72 20.31 -22.77
CA THR A 207 25.96 21.28 -23.84
C THR A 207 24.68 21.58 -24.62
N GLY A 208 24.56 22.84 -25.03
CA GLY A 208 23.40 23.31 -25.81
C GLY A 208 22.28 23.87 -24.93
N THR A 209 21.52 24.74 -25.56
CA THR A 209 20.38 25.42 -24.90
C THR A 209 19.21 24.45 -24.72
N MET A 210 18.59 24.46 -23.55
CA MET A 210 17.43 23.62 -23.25
C MET A 210 17.68 22.11 -23.39
N SER A 211 18.93 21.69 -23.29
CA SER A 211 19.30 20.28 -23.38
C SER A 211 18.97 19.52 -22.10
N SER A 212 18.94 18.20 -22.17
CA SER A 212 18.73 17.34 -21.02
C SER A 212 19.73 16.20 -21.00
N LEU A 213 20.02 15.74 -19.80
CA LEU A 213 20.80 14.53 -19.53
C LEU A 213 19.87 13.52 -18.84
N ASN A 214 19.72 12.36 -19.44
CA ASN A 214 18.96 11.26 -18.84
C ASN A 214 19.96 10.24 -18.31
N LEU A 215 19.76 9.82 -17.07
CA LEU A 215 20.68 8.96 -16.34
C LEU A 215 19.95 7.76 -15.75
N TYR A 216 20.64 6.63 -15.68
CA TYR A 216 20.23 5.52 -14.83
C TYR A 216 21.40 5.07 -13.96
N SER A 217 21.07 4.45 -12.82
CA SER A 217 22.02 3.86 -11.89
C SER A 217 22.05 2.35 -12.05
N ASP A 218 23.23 1.72 -12.04
CA ASP A 218 23.40 0.27 -11.90
C ASP A 218 23.55 -0.18 -10.45
N GLY A 219 23.49 0.75 -9.50
CA GLY A 219 23.74 0.56 -8.08
C GLY A 219 25.18 0.86 -7.67
N THR A 220 26.07 1.11 -8.61
CA THR A 220 27.49 1.44 -8.37
C THR A 220 27.88 2.75 -9.06
N HIS A 221 27.45 2.92 -10.27
CA HIS A 221 27.75 4.07 -11.12
C HIS A 221 26.48 4.62 -11.78
N TRP A 222 26.62 5.80 -12.41
CA TRP A 222 25.59 6.40 -13.23
C TRP A 222 25.95 6.30 -14.70
N PHE A 223 24.95 6.05 -15.54
CA PHE A 223 25.11 5.90 -16.99
C PHE A 223 24.15 6.81 -17.75
N ILE A 224 24.60 7.33 -18.87
CA ILE A 224 23.82 8.18 -19.78
C ILE A 224 23.00 7.30 -20.73
N ILE A 225 21.73 7.68 -20.97
CA ILE A 225 20.82 7.05 -21.92
C ILE A 225 20.18 8.06 -22.87
#